data_b9251a516624c39ddfdc1950a4966089
#
_entry.id   b9251a516624c39ddfdc1950a4966089
#
_cell.length_a   1.000
_cell.length_b   1.000
_cell.length_c   1.000
_cell.angle_alpha   90.00
_cell.angle_beta   90.00
_cell.angle_gamma   90.00
#
_symmetry.space_group_name_H-M   'P 1'
#
loop_
_entity.id
_entity.type
_entity.pdbx_description
1 polymer ?
#
loop_
_entity_poly.entity_id
_entity_poly.type
_entity_poly.pdbx_seq_one_letter_code
_entity_poly.pdbx_strand_id
1 'polypeptide(L)'
;MEEEFRTIMLNTSAISEVVGNRISFNSATQGAALPYIVLHVIDDQEEHTYQGPDGLSQGRVQVDCYGATYGQAKTLSRHVRGALDGYRGGQFSAIFHASTRDNREGGTNEPERPFTVQLDFLTKWRT
;
A
#
# COMPACT_ATOMS: atom_id res chain seq x y z
N MET A 1 -12.38 -4.34 4.93
CA MET A 1 -10.93 -4.65 4.78
C MET A 1 -10.12 -3.40 4.41
N GLU A 2 -10.58 -2.64 3.45
CA GLU A 2 -9.82 -1.51 2.94
C GLU A 2 -9.56 -0.44 4.00
N GLU A 3 -10.58 -0.08 4.74
CA GLU A 3 -10.45 0.97 5.76
C GLU A 3 -9.49 0.55 6.86
N GLU A 4 -9.54 -0.69 7.26
CA GLU A 4 -8.64 -1.19 8.29
C GLU A 4 -7.20 -1.25 7.78
N PHE A 5 -7.01 -1.64 6.53
CA PHE A 5 -5.68 -1.65 5.91
C PHE A 5 -5.06 -0.25 5.95
N ARG A 6 -5.83 0.76 5.57
CA ARG A 6 -5.38 2.15 5.62
C ARG A 6 -5.07 2.59 7.05
N THR A 7 -5.93 2.19 7.98
CA THR A 7 -5.79 2.56 9.39
C THR A 7 -4.50 2.02 10.00
N ILE A 8 -4.09 0.81 9.63
CA ILE A 8 -2.82 0.25 10.10
C ILE A 8 -1.67 1.19 9.76
N MET A 9 -1.65 1.71 8.53
CA MET A 9 -0.59 2.62 8.12
C MET A 9 -0.69 3.97 8.81
N LEU A 10 -1.89 4.48 8.99
CA LEU A 10 -2.07 5.76 9.70
C LEU A 10 -1.62 5.66 11.16
N ASN A 11 -1.73 4.48 11.75
CA ASN A 11 -1.32 4.27 13.14
C ASN A 11 0.15 3.90 13.28
N THR A 12 0.87 3.78 12.18
CA THR A 12 2.30 3.49 12.21
C THR A 12 3.05 4.81 12.12
N SER A 13 3.70 5.21 13.20
CA SER A 13 4.33 6.54 13.27
C SER A 13 5.40 6.74 12.19
N ALA A 14 6.16 5.69 11.86
CA ALA A 14 7.18 5.80 10.82
C ALA A 14 6.59 6.17 9.47
N ILE A 15 5.32 5.85 9.23
CA ILE A 15 4.62 6.18 8.00
C ILE A 15 3.90 7.52 8.15
N SER A 16 3.15 7.69 9.23
CA SER A 16 2.32 8.88 9.41
C SER A 16 3.14 10.14 9.60
N GLU A 17 4.34 10.03 10.16
CA GLU A 17 5.23 11.18 10.29
C GLU A 17 5.73 11.68 8.94
N VAL A 18 5.75 10.82 7.94
CA VAL A 18 6.24 11.15 6.60
C VAL A 18 5.10 11.64 5.71
N VAL A 19 3.98 10.92 5.69
CA VAL A 19 2.89 11.20 4.75
C VAL A 19 1.68 11.88 5.41
N GLY A 20 1.64 11.92 6.75
CA GLY A 20 0.46 12.42 7.43
C GLY A 20 -0.73 11.55 7.13
N ASN A 21 -1.79 12.15 6.61
CA ASN A 21 -2.97 11.40 6.19
C ASN A 21 -3.06 11.27 4.66
N ARG A 22 -1.96 11.52 3.95
CA ARG A 22 -1.93 11.46 2.49
C ARG A 22 -1.82 10.02 2.01
N ILE A 23 -2.80 9.22 2.37
CA ILE A 23 -2.97 7.84 1.94
C ILE A 23 -4.37 7.74 1.37
N SER A 24 -4.47 7.50 0.07
CA SER A 24 -5.76 7.48 -0.61
C SER A 24 -5.91 6.24 -1.46
N PHE A 25 -7.14 5.97 -1.87
CA PHE A 25 -7.44 4.81 -2.71
C PHE A 25 -7.57 5.24 -4.17
N ASN A 26 -6.98 4.45 -5.04
CA ASN A 26 -7.08 4.53 -6.50
C ASN A 26 -6.41 5.72 -7.16
N SER A 27 -6.37 6.86 -6.53
CA SER A 27 -5.69 8.04 -7.07
C SER A 27 -5.31 8.98 -5.95
N ALA A 28 -4.25 9.75 -6.17
CA ALA A 28 -3.87 10.79 -5.23
C ALA A 28 -4.79 11.98 -5.38
N THR A 29 -4.98 12.70 -4.28
CA THR A 29 -5.68 13.99 -4.34
C THR A 29 -4.88 14.94 -5.23
N GLN A 30 -5.56 15.62 -6.14
CA GLN A 30 -4.91 16.55 -7.03
C GLN A 30 -4.15 17.60 -6.23
N GLY A 31 -2.89 17.80 -6.59
CA GLY A 31 -2.04 18.75 -5.87
C GLY A 31 -1.47 18.23 -4.56
N ALA A 32 -1.61 16.94 -4.28
CA ALA A 32 -1.09 16.37 -3.05
C ALA A 32 0.42 16.54 -2.96
N ALA A 33 0.89 16.91 -1.78
CA ALA A 33 2.32 17.07 -1.55
C ALA A 33 3.01 15.72 -1.45
N LEU A 34 4.22 15.63 -1.97
CA LEU A 34 5.05 14.44 -1.83
C LEU A 34 5.74 14.45 -0.46
N PRO A 35 5.92 13.32 0.17
CA PRO A 35 5.52 11.99 -0.28
C PRO A 35 4.05 11.68 0.02
N TYR A 36 3.50 10.73 -0.71
CA TYR A 36 2.16 10.23 -0.44
C TYR A 36 2.05 8.77 -0.85
N ILE A 37 0.95 8.13 -0.44
CA ILE A 37 0.71 6.72 -0.73
C ILE A 37 -0.64 6.59 -1.43
N VAL A 38 -0.69 5.76 -2.46
CA VAL A 38 -1.94 5.40 -3.15
C VAL A 38 -2.12 3.90 -3.02
N LEU A 39 -3.31 3.50 -2.60
CA LEU A 39 -3.67 2.09 -2.42
C LEU A 39 -4.57 1.65 -3.56
N HIS A 40 -4.27 0.48 -4.11
CA HIS A 40 -5.14 -0.17 -5.10
C HIS A 40 -5.52 -1.54 -4.56
N VAL A 41 -6.82 -1.75 -4.37
CA VAL A 41 -7.30 -3.09 -4.02
C VAL A 41 -7.40 -3.85 -5.32
N ILE A 42 -6.46 -4.73 -5.56
CA ILE A 42 -6.44 -5.57 -6.74
C ILE A 42 -7.08 -6.86 -6.34
N ASP A 43 -8.33 -6.72 -6.06
CA ASP A 43 -9.10 -7.82 -5.69
C ASP A 43 -9.68 -8.27 -6.96
N ASP A 44 -9.19 -9.21 -7.45
CA ASP A 44 -9.46 -9.74 -8.66
C ASP A 44 -10.85 -10.02 -9.00
N GLN A 45 -11.78 -9.47 -8.71
CA GLN A 45 -13.17 -9.76 -8.98
C GLN A 45 -13.67 -10.91 -8.14
N GLU A 46 -14.93 -11.13 -8.21
CA GLU A 46 -15.60 -12.09 -7.36
C GLU A 46 -15.20 -13.51 -7.59
N GLU A 47 -14.83 -13.85 -8.80
CA GLU A 47 -14.43 -15.22 -9.09
C GLU A 47 -13.07 -15.57 -8.51
N HIS A 48 -12.32 -14.55 -8.07
CA HIS A 48 -11.01 -14.77 -7.47
C HIS A 48 -11.01 -14.50 -5.98
N THR A 49 -12.07 -13.90 -5.50
CA THR A 49 -12.25 -13.69 -4.08
C THR A 49 -13.08 -14.85 -3.55
N TYR A 50 -12.50 -15.64 -2.67
CA TYR A 50 -13.25 -16.74 -2.14
C TYR A 50 -12.99 -16.89 -0.65
N GLN A 51 -13.96 -17.48 0.01
CA GLN A 51 -13.85 -17.82 1.40
C GLN A 51 -13.38 -19.25 1.51
N GLY A 52 -12.33 -19.46 2.30
CA GLY A 52 -11.94 -20.81 2.64
C GLY A 52 -12.93 -21.44 3.60
N PRO A 53 -12.76 -22.72 3.90
CA PRO A 53 -13.66 -23.40 4.82
C PRO A 53 -13.61 -22.86 6.24
N ASP A 54 -12.59 -22.06 6.54
CA ASP A 54 -12.44 -21.39 7.84
C ASP A 54 -13.09 -20.01 7.88
N GLY A 55 -13.76 -19.59 6.81
CA GLY A 55 -14.41 -18.29 6.76
C GLY A 55 -13.51 -17.12 6.40
N LEU A 56 -12.30 -17.39 5.93
CA LEU A 56 -11.37 -16.34 5.54
C LEU A 56 -11.52 -15.97 4.08
N SER A 57 -11.44 -14.68 3.81
CA SER A 57 -11.36 -14.16 2.45
C SER A 57 -9.91 -13.82 2.12
N GLN A 58 -9.59 -13.80 0.85
CA GLN A 58 -8.25 -13.47 0.37
C GLN A 58 -8.33 -12.38 -0.68
N GLY A 59 -7.30 -11.54 -0.70
CA GLY A 59 -7.22 -10.49 -1.69
C GLY A 59 -5.79 -10.01 -1.84
N ARG A 60 -5.61 -9.02 -2.70
CA ARG A 60 -4.32 -8.40 -2.96
C ARG A 60 -4.47 -6.89 -2.91
N VAL A 61 -3.53 -6.23 -2.25
CA VAL A 61 -3.50 -4.78 -2.19
C VAL A 61 -2.15 -4.32 -2.71
N GLN A 62 -2.17 -3.39 -3.66
CA GLN A 62 -0.96 -2.75 -4.14
C GLN A 62 -0.81 -1.42 -3.40
N VAL A 63 0.38 -1.19 -2.88
CA VAL A 63 0.70 0.05 -2.16
C VAL A 63 1.75 0.79 -2.98
N ASP A 64 1.39 1.94 -3.51
CA ASP A 64 2.29 2.77 -4.30
C ASP A 64 2.83 3.90 -3.43
N CYS A 65 4.13 3.88 -3.17
CA CYS A 65 4.79 4.90 -2.38
C CYS A 65 5.44 5.91 -3.32
N TYR A 66 4.97 7.15 -3.28
CA TYR A 66 5.45 8.22 -4.14
C TYR A 66 6.34 9.16 -3.35
N GLY A 67 7.50 9.47 -3.92
CA GLY A 67 8.44 10.39 -3.30
C GLY A 67 9.04 11.36 -4.30
N ALA A 68 9.54 12.48 -3.82
CA ALA A 68 10.22 13.46 -4.66
C ALA A 68 11.57 12.96 -5.13
N THR A 69 12.18 12.05 -4.39
CA THR A 69 13.43 11.39 -4.76
C THR A 69 13.26 9.88 -4.63
N TYR A 70 14.14 9.16 -5.31
CA TYR A 70 14.13 7.70 -5.19
C TYR A 70 14.35 7.26 -3.74
N GLY A 71 15.28 7.91 -3.05
CA GLY A 71 15.55 7.58 -1.65
C GLY A 71 14.36 7.78 -0.75
N GLN A 72 13.59 8.84 -0.98
CA GLN A 72 12.39 9.10 -0.20
C GLN A 72 11.34 8.02 -0.42
N ALA A 73 11.08 7.67 -1.69
CA ALA A 73 10.12 6.63 -2.02
C ALA A 73 10.56 5.27 -1.46
N LYS A 74 11.84 4.97 -1.56
CA LYS A 74 12.39 3.69 -1.10
C LYS A 74 12.32 3.58 0.43
N THR A 75 12.68 4.63 1.13
CA THR A 75 12.60 4.64 2.60
C THR A 75 11.16 4.46 3.07
N LEU A 76 10.25 5.17 2.42
CA LEU A 76 8.83 5.03 2.75
C LEU A 76 8.36 3.59 2.51
N SER A 77 8.77 2.98 1.40
CA SER A 77 8.38 1.61 1.10
C SER A 77 8.88 0.62 2.14
N ARG A 78 10.07 0.86 2.68
CA ARG A 78 10.62 0.00 3.73
C ARG A 78 9.80 0.11 5.03
N HIS A 79 9.35 1.30 5.36
CA HIS A 79 8.49 1.49 6.52
C HIS A 79 7.13 0.81 6.32
N VAL A 80 6.58 0.91 5.12
CA VAL A 80 5.32 0.25 4.78
C VAL A 80 5.47 -1.26 4.90
N ARG A 81 6.53 -1.80 4.32
CA ARG A 81 6.77 -3.24 4.40
C ARG A 81 6.95 -3.70 5.85
N GLY A 82 7.69 -2.93 6.64
CA GLY A 82 7.91 -3.28 8.04
C GLY A 82 6.62 -3.28 8.86
N ALA A 83 5.67 -2.42 8.50
CA ALA A 83 4.41 -2.32 9.23
C ALA A 83 3.42 -3.42 8.82
N LEU A 84 3.44 -3.81 7.56
CA LEU A 84 2.39 -4.67 7.00
C LEU A 84 2.80 -6.13 6.85
N ASP A 85 4.07 -6.40 6.52
CA ASP A 85 4.49 -7.77 6.27
C ASP A 85 4.46 -8.57 7.58
N GLY A 86 3.67 -9.61 7.59
CA GLY A 86 3.48 -10.42 8.79
C GLY A 86 2.47 -9.87 9.77
N TYR A 87 1.76 -8.82 9.41
CA TYR A 87 0.78 -8.22 10.31
C TYR A 87 -0.37 -9.19 10.60
N ARG A 88 -0.77 -9.25 11.86
CA ARG A 88 -1.95 -9.98 12.31
C ARG A 88 -2.68 -9.11 13.32
N GLY A 89 -3.97 -8.98 13.16
CA GLY A 89 -4.76 -8.19 14.10
C GLY A 89 -6.05 -7.70 13.47
N GLY A 90 -6.99 -7.30 14.28
CA GLY A 90 -8.28 -6.85 13.82
C GLY A 90 -8.96 -7.88 12.94
N GLN A 91 -9.38 -7.46 11.76
CA GLN A 91 -9.98 -8.37 10.79
C GLN A 91 -8.96 -9.25 10.10
N PHE A 92 -7.68 -8.86 10.08
CA PHE A 92 -6.68 -9.58 9.32
C PHE A 92 -6.15 -10.78 10.07
N SER A 93 -6.20 -11.94 9.45
CA SER A 93 -5.50 -13.10 9.97
C SER A 93 -4.04 -13.06 9.54
N ALA A 94 -3.74 -12.45 8.40
CA ALA A 94 -2.35 -12.29 7.94
C ALA A 94 -2.28 -11.31 6.78
N ILE A 95 -1.17 -10.58 6.70
CA ILE A 95 -0.79 -9.77 5.54
C ILE A 95 0.64 -10.18 5.21
N PHE A 96 0.90 -10.48 3.93
CA PHE A 96 2.22 -10.89 3.50
C PHE A 96 2.69 -10.05 2.32
N HIS A 97 3.95 -9.63 2.37
CA HIS A 97 4.58 -8.97 1.24
C HIS A 97 4.80 -9.98 0.12
N ALA A 98 4.35 -9.66 -1.07
CA ALA A 98 4.47 -10.55 -2.23
C ALA A 98 5.56 -10.10 -3.19
N SER A 99 5.64 -8.81 -3.50
CA SER A 99 6.66 -8.30 -4.42
C SER A 99 6.84 -6.80 -4.28
N THR A 100 7.98 -6.31 -4.75
CA THR A 100 8.28 -4.88 -4.78
C THR A 100 8.82 -4.54 -6.15
N ARG A 101 8.34 -3.44 -6.73
CA ARG A 101 8.83 -2.95 -8.01
C ARG A 101 9.14 -1.47 -7.89
N ASP A 102 10.29 -1.07 -8.44
CA ASP A 102 10.65 0.33 -8.52
C ASP A 102 10.20 0.87 -9.86
N ASN A 103 9.62 2.05 -9.85
CA ASN A 103 9.12 2.65 -11.06
C ASN A 103 9.24 4.16 -10.98
N ARG A 104 9.21 4.82 -12.12
CA ARG A 104 9.15 6.27 -12.19
C ARG A 104 7.98 6.64 -13.07
N GLU A 105 7.08 7.43 -12.52
CA GLU A 105 5.88 7.82 -13.22
C GLU A 105 6.25 8.63 -14.45
N GLY A 106 5.74 8.22 -15.62
CA GLY A 106 5.91 8.94 -16.85
C GLY A 106 7.29 8.77 -17.49
N GLY A 107 7.69 9.75 -18.29
CA GLY A 107 8.92 9.66 -19.05
C GLY A 107 10.16 9.89 -18.21
N THR A 108 11.29 9.43 -18.74
CA THR A 108 12.55 9.49 -18.01
C THR A 108 13.13 10.89 -17.90
N ASN A 109 12.63 11.83 -18.71
CA ASN A 109 13.19 13.17 -18.78
C ASN A 109 12.37 14.24 -18.08
N GLU A 110 11.46 13.84 -17.23
CA GLU A 110 10.61 14.78 -16.54
C GLU A 110 11.05 14.92 -15.09
N PRO A 111 11.79 15.96 -14.74
CA PRO A 111 12.35 16.07 -13.38
C PRO A 111 11.30 16.25 -12.30
N GLU A 112 10.09 16.66 -12.67
CA GLU A 112 9.02 16.87 -11.69
C GLU A 112 8.19 15.63 -11.41
N ARG A 113 8.45 14.54 -12.12
CA ARG A 113 7.68 13.33 -11.94
C ARG A 113 8.15 12.58 -10.70
N PRO A 114 7.21 12.11 -9.88
CA PRO A 114 7.61 11.41 -8.67
C PRO A 114 8.20 10.03 -8.97
N PHE A 115 9.07 9.61 -8.08
CA PHE A 115 9.54 8.23 -8.06
C PHE A 115 8.51 7.41 -7.32
N THR A 116 8.29 6.18 -7.79
CA THR A 116 7.29 5.29 -7.21
C THR A 116 7.93 3.96 -6.88
N VAL A 117 7.65 3.46 -5.68
CA VAL A 117 7.96 2.09 -5.30
C VAL A 117 6.63 1.41 -5.02
N GLN A 118 6.37 0.34 -5.78
CA GLN A 118 5.10 -0.38 -5.69
C GLN A 118 5.31 -1.68 -4.92
N LEU A 119 4.49 -1.88 -3.90
CA LEU A 119 4.53 -3.11 -3.11
C LEU A 119 3.20 -3.83 -3.27
N ASP A 120 3.26 -5.14 -3.47
CA ASP A 120 2.08 -5.98 -3.49
C ASP A 120 2.01 -6.77 -2.21
N PHE A 121 0.84 -6.77 -1.58
CA PHE A 121 0.59 -7.53 -0.36
C PHE A 121 -0.57 -8.49 -0.60
N LEU A 122 -0.39 -9.71 -0.12
CA LEU A 122 -1.48 -10.67 -0.04
C LEU A 122 -2.14 -10.53 1.32
N THR A 123 -3.46 -10.46 1.33
CA THR A 123 -4.21 -10.25 2.55
C THR A 123 -5.17 -11.39 2.79
N LYS A 124 -5.31 -11.78 4.04
CA LYS A 124 -6.33 -12.75 4.47
C LYS A 124 -7.08 -12.13 5.63
N TRP A 125 -8.38 -12.06 5.50
CA TRP A 125 -9.20 -11.42 6.52
C TRP A 125 -10.47 -12.22 6.77
N ARG A 126 -11.06 -11.95 7.93
CA ARG A 126 -12.34 -12.57 8.31
C ARG A 126 -13.48 -11.72 7.80
N THR A 127 -14.46 -12.38 7.24
CA THR A 127 -15.65 -11.71 6.73
C THR A 127 -16.79 -11.74 7.76
#